data_e128e958a5b2f48686198e4defd4b22d
#
_entry.id   e128e958a5b2f48686198e4defd4b22d
#
_cell.length_a   1.000
_cell.length_b   1.000
_cell.length_c   1.000
_cell.angle_alpha   90.00
_cell.angle_beta   90.00
_cell.angle_gamma   90.00
#
_symmetry.space_group_name_H-M   'P 1'
#
loop_
_entity.id
_entity.type
_entity.pdbx_description
1 polymer ?
#
loop_
_entity_poly.entity_id
_entity_poly.type
_entity_poly.pdbx_seq_one_letter_code
_entity_poly.pdbx_strand_id
1 'polypeptide(L)'
;FRHLAMLAQIKSTDEEVWLSLRKSNHISGEPSKSIISRLSKMRNWVESEHFPETARISVQTEIDEDTRRDISDDQASFLKELSMNLSSCDWIENSITDAIRNSIKNSDITGKDAFSGIYLAILGAKHGPRASSLIAEIGREDVLAILSVV
;
A
#
# COMPACT_ATOMS: atom_id res chain seq x y z
N PHE A 1 -12.10 -4.38 -9.49
CA PHE A 1 -11.71 -3.21 -10.30
C PHE A 1 -10.65 -2.35 -9.60
N ARG A 2 -10.92 -1.85 -8.38
CA ARG A 2 -9.97 -1.03 -7.61
C ARG A 2 -8.66 -1.74 -7.31
N HIS A 3 -8.72 -3.03 -6.99
CA HIS A 3 -7.53 -3.84 -6.72
C HIS A 3 -6.65 -3.97 -7.98
N LEU A 4 -7.25 -4.19 -9.14
CA LEU A 4 -6.52 -4.25 -10.41
C LEU A 4 -5.87 -2.90 -10.76
N ALA A 5 -6.55 -1.78 -10.49
CA ALA A 5 -5.99 -0.44 -10.69
C ALA A 5 -4.78 -0.18 -9.78
N MET A 6 -4.82 -0.65 -8.55
CA MET A 6 -3.69 -0.59 -7.62
C MET A 6 -2.51 -1.43 -8.15
N LEU A 7 -2.74 -2.68 -8.53
CA LEU A 7 -1.69 -3.56 -9.05
C LEU A 7 -1.06 -3.01 -10.33
N ALA A 8 -1.88 -2.46 -11.23
CA ALA A 8 -1.39 -1.84 -12.47
C ALA A 8 -0.42 -0.67 -12.22
N GLN A 9 -0.55 0.01 -11.10
CA GLN A 9 0.33 1.13 -10.73
C GLN A 9 1.57 0.68 -9.94
N ILE A 10 1.44 -0.36 -9.09
CA ILE A 10 2.52 -0.83 -8.21
C ILE A 10 3.42 -1.84 -8.91
N LYS A 11 2.84 -2.75 -9.70
CA LYS A 11 3.59 -3.83 -10.36
C LYS A 11 4.09 -3.38 -11.73
N SER A 12 5.39 -3.60 -11.97
CA SER A 12 6.03 -3.19 -13.22
C SER A 12 5.66 -4.08 -14.40
N THR A 13 5.41 -5.37 -14.16
CA THR A 13 5.11 -6.35 -15.20
C THR A 13 3.76 -7.02 -14.99
N ASP A 14 3.18 -7.53 -16.08
CA ASP A 14 1.93 -8.27 -16.04
C ASP A 14 2.08 -9.59 -15.26
N GLU A 15 3.24 -10.24 -15.36
CA GLU A 15 3.53 -11.47 -14.62
C GLU A 15 3.46 -11.25 -13.10
N GLU A 16 3.96 -10.13 -12.60
CA GLU A 16 3.85 -9.77 -11.19
C GLU A 16 2.40 -9.55 -10.77
N VAL A 17 1.57 -8.97 -11.65
CA VAL A 17 0.12 -8.82 -11.41
C VAL A 17 -0.55 -10.19 -11.31
N TRP A 18 -0.24 -11.10 -12.23
CA TRP A 18 -0.80 -12.46 -12.22
C TRP A 18 -0.39 -13.24 -10.98
N LEU A 19 0.87 -13.12 -10.57
CA LEU A 19 1.36 -13.74 -9.34
C LEU A 19 0.60 -13.24 -8.12
N SER A 20 0.40 -11.95 -7.99
CA SER A 20 -0.38 -11.34 -6.91
C SER A 20 -1.84 -11.82 -6.90
N LEU A 21 -2.49 -11.85 -8.05
CA LEU A 21 -3.87 -12.31 -8.17
C LEU A 21 -4.05 -13.81 -7.85
N ARG A 22 -3.06 -14.64 -8.17
CA ARG A 22 -3.04 -16.05 -7.76
C ARG A 22 -2.89 -16.18 -6.25
N LYS A 23 -1.95 -15.46 -5.68
CA LYS A 23 -1.68 -15.46 -4.23
C LYS A 23 -2.89 -15.03 -3.40
N SER A 24 -3.68 -14.09 -3.92
CA SER A 24 -4.91 -13.61 -3.29
C SER A 24 -6.18 -14.39 -3.68
N ASN A 25 -6.04 -15.47 -4.42
CA ASN A 25 -7.14 -16.33 -4.92
C ASN A 25 -8.16 -15.61 -5.81
N HIS A 26 -7.79 -14.50 -6.44
CA HIS A 26 -8.63 -13.83 -7.44
C HIS A 26 -8.63 -14.55 -8.79
N ILE A 27 -7.55 -15.24 -9.10
CA ILE A 27 -7.46 -16.15 -10.26
C ILE A 27 -6.81 -17.47 -9.82
N SER A 28 -7.08 -18.54 -10.57
CA SER A 28 -6.44 -19.84 -10.43
C SER A 28 -5.79 -20.23 -11.76
N GLY A 29 -4.50 -20.58 -11.73
CA GLY A 29 -3.75 -20.94 -12.95
C GLY A 29 -3.46 -19.74 -13.85
N GLU A 30 -3.56 -19.94 -15.16
CA GLU A 30 -3.31 -18.90 -16.15
C GLU A 30 -4.45 -17.87 -16.20
N PRO A 31 -4.12 -16.59 -16.44
CA PRO A 31 -5.14 -15.55 -16.56
C PRO A 31 -6.03 -15.76 -17.78
N SER A 32 -7.34 -15.51 -17.65
CA SER A 32 -8.27 -15.57 -18.76
C SER A 32 -8.04 -14.44 -19.75
N LYS A 33 -8.48 -14.60 -21.01
CA LYS A 33 -8.41 -13.53 -22.02
C LYS A 33 -9.12 -12.25 -21.56
N SER A 34 -10.22 -12.40 -20.81
CA SER A 34 -10.97 -11.26 -20.25
C SER A 34 -10.14 -10.45 -19.26
N ILE A 35 -9.44 -11.09 -18.33
CA ILE A 35 -8.64 -10.39 -17.33
C ILE A 35 -7.36 -9.79 -17.93
N ILE A 36 -6.76 -10.44 -18.91
CA ILE A 36 -5.63 -9.91 -19.67
C ILE A 36 -6.04 -8.61 -20.39
N SER A 37 -7.18 -8.62 -21.05
CA SER A 37 -7.74 -7.44 -21.72
C SER A 37 -8.04 -6.32 -20.72
N ARG A 38 -8.59 -6.65 -19.56
CA ARG A 38 -8.86 -5.66 -18.49
C ARG A 38 -7.59 -5.02 -17.96
N LEU A 39 -6.53 -5.79 -17.74
CA LEU A 39 -5.25 -5.25 -17.29
C LEU A 39 -4.65 -4.31 -18.32
N SER A 40 -4.65 -4.70 -19.59
CA SER A 40 -4.16 -3.84 -20.69
C SER A 40 -4.90 -2.50 -20.75
N LYS A 41 -6.22 -2.54 -20.69
CA LYS A 41 -7.06 -1.33 -20.65
C LYS A 41 -6.79 -0.50 -19.40
N MET A 42 -6.59 -1.14 -18.26
CA MET A 42 -6.29 -0.47 -16.99
C MET A 42 -4.95 0.26 -17.06
N ARG A 43 -3.90 -0.37 -17.61
CA ARG A 43 -2.60 0.26 -17.77
C ARG A 43 -2.69 1.49 -18.69
N ASN A 44 -3.37 1.37 -19.83
CA ASN A 44 -3.59 2.49 -20.73
C ASN A 44 -4.35 3.63 -20.07
N TRP A 45 -5.35 3.32 -19.24
CA TRP A 45 -6.10 4.34 -18.53
C TRP A 45 -5.27 5.02 -17.44
N VAL A 46 -4.50 4.26 -16.66
CA VAL A 46 -3.59 4.80 -15.64
C VAL A 46 -2.55 5.75 -16.25
N GLU A 47 -2.06 5.45 -17.45
CA GLU A 47 -1.09 6.29 -18.17
C GLU A 47 -1.73 7.52 -18.85
N SER A 48 -3.05 7.54 -18.99
CA SER A 48 -3.77 8.63 -19.65
C SER A 48 -3.88 9.88 -18.77
N GLU A 49 -4.02 11.03 -19.40
CA GLU A 49 -4.30 12.30 -18.72
C GLU A 49 -5.68 12.34 -18.04
N HIS A 50 -6.56 11.41 -18.37
CA HIS A 50 -7.91 11.32 -17.81
C HIS A 50 -7.95 10.50 -16.50
N PHE A 51 -6.85 9.87 -16.12
CA PHE A 51 -6.80 9.14 -14.86
C PHE A 51 -6.81 10.13 -13.69
N PRO A 52 -7.74 9.98 -12.72
CA PRO A 52 -7.85 10.93 -11.61
C PRO A 52 -6.56 11.00 -10.79
N GLU A 53 -6.03 12.19 -10.57
CA GLU A 53 -4.83 12.40 -9.74
C GLU A 53 -5.03 11.88 -8.31
N THR A 54 -6.25 11.97 -7.77
CA THR A 54 -6.60 11.43 -6.45
C THR A 54 -6.53 9.91 -6.35
N ALA A 55 -6.55 9.22 -7.49
CA ALA A 55 -6.43 7.76 -7.57
C ALA A 55 -5.01 7.30 -7.95
N ARG A 56 -4.10 8.23 -8.26
CA ARG A 56 -2.71 7.89 -8.55
C ARG A 56 -1.99 7.44 -7.30
N ILE A 57 -1.23 6.35 -7.45
CA ILE A 57 -0.40 5.77 -6.40
C ILE A 57 1.06 5.98 -6.79
N SER A 58 1.81 6.67 -5.96
CA SER A 58 3.25 6.82 -6.10
C SER A 58 3.90 6.36 -4.80
N VAL A 59 4.42 5.14 -4.81
CA VAL A 59 5.09 4.57 -3.64
C VAL A 59 6.40 5.31 -3.40
N GLN A 60 6.54 5.89 -2.20
CA GLN A 60 7.73 6.64 -1.81
C GLN A 60 8.87 5.67 -1.47
N THR A 61 10.08 6.01 -1.87
CA THR A 61 11.31 5.31 -1.48
C THR A 61 12.02 6.05 -0.34
N GLU A 62 11.70 7.32 -0.15
CA GLU A 62 12.21 8.17 0.92
C GLU A 62 11.12 9.18 1.32
N ILE A 63 11.23 9.74 2.51
CA ILE A 63 10.30 10.75 3.02
C ILE A 63 10.95 12.11 2.83
N ASP A 64 10.36 12.95 1.97
CA ASP A 64 10.81 14.33 1.78
C ASP A 64 10.50 15.21 3.00
N GLU A 65 11.10 16.40 3.04
CA GLU A 65 10.93 17.31 4.16
C GLU A 65 9.49 17.79 4.35
N ASP A 66 8.74 17.99 3.28
CA ASP A 66 7.35 18.45 3.35
C ASP A 66 6.46 17.36 3.94
N THR A 67 6.60 16.14 3.47
CA THR A 67 5.90 14.98 4.04
C THR A 67 6.29 14.77 5.52
N ARG A 68 7.56 14.93 5.85
CA ARG A 68 8.05 14.79 7.23
C ARG A 68 7.42 15.83 8.17
N ARG A 69 7.19 17.06 7.70
CA ARG A 69 6.48 18.10 8.46
C ARG A 69 5.01 17.79 8.66
N ASP A 70 4.38 17.11 7.70
CA ASP A 70 2.98 16.72 7.77
C ASP A 70 2.73 15.53 8.72
N ILE A 71 3.76 14.75 9.05
CA ILE A 71 3.68 13.64 10.01
C ILE A 71 3.85 14.19 11.42
N SER A 72 2.83 14.03 12.26
CA SER A 72 2.90 14.44 13.67
C SER A 72 3.78 13.49 14.48
N ASP A 73 4.17 13.93 15.70
CA ASP A 73 4.95 13.11 16.63
C ASP A 73 4.20 11.83 17.03
N ASP A 74 2.87 11.92 17.22
CA ASP A 74 2.02 10.76 17.52
C ASP A 74 1.97 9.79 16.35
N GLN A 75 1.87 10.31 15.12
CA GLN A 75 1.94 9.50 13.91
C GLN A 75 3.32 8.84 13.75
N ALA A 76 4.41 9.56 14.00
CA ALA A 76 5.76 9.01 13.94
C ALA A 76 5.95 7.88 14.97
N SER A 77 5.47 8.06 16.19
CA SER A 77 5.51 7.03 17.24
C SER A 77 4.69 5.80 16.86
N PHE A 78 3.50 6.01 16.32
CA PHE A 78 2.65 4.93 15.79
C PHE A 78 3.34 4.17 14.66
N LEU A 79 3.96 4.86 13.71
CA LEU A 79 4.65 4.23 12.58
C LEU A 79 5.86 3.39 13.01
N LYS A 80 6.56 3.79 14.07
CA LYS A 80 7.60 2.96 14.69
C LYS A 80 7.04 1.69 15.29
N GLU A 81 5.96 1.78 16.05
CA GLU A 81 5.28 0.63 16.62
C GLU A 81 4.77 -0.31 15.51
N LEU A 82 4.16 0.27 14.46
CA LEU A 82 3.72 -0.49 13.30
C LEU A 82 4.88 -1.21 12.60
N SER A 83 6.02 -0.56 12.44
CA SER A 83 7.21 -1.16 11.85
C SER A 83 7.67 -2.39 12.63
N MET A 84 7.69 -2.31 13.96
CA MET A 84 8.02 -3.46 14.83
C MET A 84 7.04 -4.61 14.65
N ASN A 85 5.75 -4.32 14.67
CA ASN A 85 4.71 -5.35 14.51
C ASN A 85 4.72 -5.97 13.11
N LEU A 86 4.96 -5.18 12.07
CA LEU A 86 5.07 -5.68 10.70
C LEU A 86 6.33 -6.53 10.47
N SER A 87 7.42 -6.25 11.18
CA SER A 87 8.65 -7.02 11.04
C SER A 87 8.52 -8.48 11.47
N SER A 88 7.59 -8.76 12.38
CA SER A 88 7.37 -10.09 12.96
C SER A 88 6.07 -10.76 12.54
N CYS A 89 5.18 -10.09 11.80
CA CYS A 89 3.92 -10.69 11.34
C CYS A 89 4.09 -11.49 10.04
N ASP A 90 3.17 -12.41 9.79
CA ASP A 90 3.06 -13.05 8.49
C ASP A 90 2.69 -12.02 7.43
N TRP A 91 3.29 -12.12 6.22
CA TRP A 91 3.05 -11.15 5.16
C TRP A 91 1.82 -11.51 4.33
N ILE A 92 0.68 -11.51 5.01
CA ILE A 92 -0.65 -11.70 4.44
C ILE A 92 -1.57 -10.58 4.94
N GLU A 93 -2.58 -10.26 4.16
CA GLU A 93 -3.44 -9.09 4.41
C GLU A 93 -4.09 -9.10 5.80
N ASN A 94 -4.56 -10.27 6.26
CA ASN A 94 -5.18 -10.39 7.58
C ASN A 94 -4.21 -10.12 8.72
N SER A 95 -3.00 -10.65 8.66
CA SER A 95 -1.97 -10.43 9.67
C SER A 95 -1.47 -8.98 9.68
N ILE A 96 -1.37 -8.36 8.50
CA ILE A 96 -1.05 -6.94 8.38
C ILE A 96 -2.16 -6.07 8.98
N THR A 97 -3.42 -6.42 8.74
CA THR A 97 -4.57 -5.74 9.36
C THR A 97 -4.50 -5.81 10.88
N ASP A 98 -4.19 -6.97 11.43
CA ASP A 98 -4.05 -7.15 12.88
C ASP A 98 -2.86 -6.36 13.43
N ALA A 99 -1.74 -6.32 12.72
CA ALA A 99 -0.58 -5.50 13.09
C ALA A 99 -0.94 -4.01 13.16
N ILE A 100 -1.69 -3.50 12.20
CA ILE A 100 -2.17 -2.11 12.21
C ILE A 100 -3.09 -1.86 13.41
N ARG A 101 -4.07 -2.73 13.65
CA ARG A 101 -4.99 -2.60 14.80
C ARG A 101 -4.27 -2.63 16.13
N ASN A 102 -3.34 -3.55 16.31
CA ASN A 102 -2.56 -3.66 17.55
C ASN A 102 -1.68 -2.42 17.75
N SER A 103 -1.08 -1.90 16.70
CA SER A 103 -0.29 -0.67 16.78
C SER A 103 -1.14 0.54 17.15
N ILE A 104 -2.38 0.64 16.67
CA ILE A 104 -3.33 1.69 17.07
C ILE A 104 -3.69 1.55 18.55
N LYS A 105 -3.95 0.32 19.05
CA LYS A 105 -4.27 0.08 20.45
C LYS A 105 -3.11 0.43 21.39
N ASN A 106 -1.89 0.16 20.97
CA ASN A 106 -0.68 0.40 21.76
C ASN A 106 -0.18 1.85 21.69
N SER A 107 -0.75 2.64 20.81
CA SER A 107 -0.42 4.05 20.61
C SER A 107 -1.60 4.92 21.02
N ASP A 108 -1.31 6.10 21.51
CA ASP A 108 -2.35 7.08 21.88
C ASP A 108 -2.75 7.91 20.65
N ILE A 109 -3.31 7.22 19.65
CA ILE A 109 -3.64 7.80 18.35
C ILE A 109 -5.04 7.37 17.89
N THR A 110 -5.75 8.25 17.18
CA THR A 110 -7.02 7.90 16.55
C THR A 110 -6.80 7.03 15.32
N GLY A 111 -7.77 6.19 14.97
CA GLY A 111 -7.69 5.40 13.73
C GLY A 111 -7.51 6.27 12.48
N LYS A 112 -8.20 7.41 12.42
CA LYS A 112 -8.08 8.37 11.31
C LYS A 112 -6.65 8.89 11.16
N ASP A 113 -6.02 9.32 12.24
CA ASP A 113 -4.66 9.86 12.21
C ASP A 113 -3.63 8.76 11.95
N ALA A 114 -3.85 7.55 12.47
CA ALA A 114 -3.01 6.39 12.18
C ALA A 114 -2.98 6.06 10.69
N PHE A 115 -4.13 5.94 10.05
CA PHE A 115 -4.21 5.66 8.61
C PHE A 115 -3.65 6.81 7.77
N SER A 116 -3.93 8.05 8.14
CA SER A 116 -3.32 9.22 7.49
C SER A 116 -1.79 9.18 7.57
N GLY A 117 -1.24 8.80 8.71
CA GLY A 117 0.21 8.61 8.89
C GLY A 117 0.79 7.52 7.97
N ILE A 118 0.11 6.40 7.84
CA ILE A 118 0.51 5.31 6.93
C ILE A 118 0.58 5.82 5.49
N TYR A 119 -0.47 6.50 5.02
CA TYR A 119 -0.51 7.00 3.65
C TYR A 119 0.52 8.11 3.39
N LEU A 120 0.73 9.01 4.35
CA LEU A 120 1.78 10.03 4.24
C LEU A 120 3.16 9.40 4.10
N ALA A 121 3.49 8.39 4.92
CA ALA A 121 4.79 7.72 4.86
C ALA A 121 4.99 6.95 3.55
N ILE A 122 3.98 6.21 3.11
CA ILE A 122 4.10 5.29 1.97
C ILE A 122 3.84 5.97 0.62
N LEU A 123 2.87 6.89 0.57
CA LEU A 123 2.41 7.52 -0.66
C LEU A 123 2.67 9.02 -0.74
N GLY A 124 3.06 9.67 0.35
CA GLY A 124 3.14 11.12 0.40
C GLY A 124 1.77 11.82 0.29
N ALA A 125 0.68 11.12 0.58
CA ALA A 125 -0.69 11.61 0.50
C ALA A 125 -1.49 11.19 1.74
N LYS A 126 -2.60 11.87 2.02
CA LYS A 126 -3.43 11.59 3.21
C LYS A 126 -4.42 10.45 3.00
N HIS A 127 -4.60 10.00 1.78
CA HIS A 127 -5.55 8.97 1.38
C HIS A 127 -4.92 8.02 0.37
N GLY A 128 -5.46 6.81 0.29
CA GLY A 128 -5.02 5.81 -0.66
C GLY A 128 -5.94 4.59 -0.67
N PRO A 129 -5.55 3.51 -1.36
CA PRO A 129 -6.27 2.25 -1.34
C PRO A 129 -6.20 1.62 0.06
N ARG A 130 -6.90 0.51 0.28
CA ARG A 130 -6.89 -0.19 1.57
C ARG A 130 -5.46 -0.45 2.06
N ALA A 131 -5.12 0.04 3.24
CA ALA A 131 -3.75 0.05 3.75
C ALA A 131 -3.13 -1.35 3.82
N SER A 132 -3.86 -2.36 4.31
CA SER A 132 -3.35 -3.73 4.40
C SER A 132 -3.06 -4.35 3.04
N SER A 133 -3.89 -4.07 2.04
CA SER A 133 -3.68 -4.52 0.66
C SER A 133 -2.47 -3.81 0.04
N LEU A 134 -2.38 -2.50 0.23
CA LEU A 134 -1.25 -1.70 -0.26
C LEU A 134 0.08 -2.19 0.31
N ILE A 135 0.15 -2.34 1.63
CA ILE A 135 1.35 -2.83 2.34
C ILE A 135 1.73 -4.24 1.85
N ALA A 136 0.75 -5.14 1.74
CA ALA A 136 1.00 -6.50 1.27
C ALA A 136 1.61 -6.53 -0.13
N GLU A 137 1.13 -5.68 -1.04
CA GLU A 137 1.58 -5.65 -2.43
C GLU A 137 2.92 -4.95 -2.64
N ILE A 138 3.26 -3.97 -1.81
CA ILE A 138 4.57 -3.31 -1.86
C ILE A 138 5.68 -4.27 -1.45
N GLY A 139 5.45 -5.07 -0.42
CA GLY A 139 6.41 -6.02 0.11
C GLY A 139 7.06 -5.56 1.42
N ARG A 140 7.51 -6.55 2.20
CA ARG A 140 8.05 -6.31 3.55
C ARG A 140 9.26 -5.38 3.56
N GLU A 141 10.24 -5.66 2.71
CA GLU A 141 11.51 -4.92 2.69
C GLU A 141 11.30 -3.44 2.41
N ASP A 142 10.54 -3.12 1.39
CA ASP A 142 10.29 -1.74 0.98
C ASP A 142 9.45 -0.98 2.00
N VAL A 143 8.43 -1.63 2.57
CA VAL A 143 7.60 -1.01 3.62
C VAL A 143 8.42 -0.75 4.88
N LEU A 144 9.20 -1.71 5.35
CA LEU A 144 10.04 -1.53 6.54
C LEU A 144 11.14 -0.48 6.30
N ALA A 145 11.69 -0.42 5.11
CA ALA A 145 12.69 0.59 4.74
C ALA A 145 12.11 2.00 4.85
N ILE A 146 10.92 2.25 4.31
CA ILE A 146 10.29 3.58 4.38
C ILE A 146 9.85 3.94 5.80
N LEU A 147 9.32 2.99 6.57
CA LEU A 147 8.91 3.23 7.95
C LEU A 147 10.10 3.47 8.89
N SER A 148 11.28 2.97 8.56
CA SER A 148 12.50 3.15 9.37
C SER A 148 13.05 4.58 9.35
N VAL A 149 12.70 5.38 8.36
CA VAL A 149 13.18 6.77 8.17
C VAL A 149 12.19 7.84 8.62
N VAL A 150 11.08 7.41 9.22
CA VAL A 150 10.07 8.33 9.79
C VAL A 150 10.58 9.03 11.03
#